data_affd22588359ed71af49c6b443d75d49
#
_entry.id   affd22588359ed71af49c6b443d75d49
#
_cell.length_a   1.000
_cell.length_b   1.000
_cell.length_c   1.000
_cell.angle_alpha   90.00
_cell.angle_beta   90.00
_cell.angle_gamma   90.00
#
_symmetry.space_group_name_H-M   'P 1'
#
loop_
_entity.id
_entity.type
_entity.pdbx_description
1 polymer ?
#
loop_
_entity_poly.entity_id
_entity_poly.type
_entity_poly.pdbx_seq_one_letter_code
_entity_poly.pdbx_strand_id
1 'polypeptide(L)'
;MKLLNYTTKYFAAILLFALLIFTVIFYFQMLDEIYDSLDDGLENQKILVINKAKKDPSILQKTSFEDGYYTIHPTSYSQIKEVKDSYRDTLMYMLNEKDYEPVRLLETAFRQDGEYYKLKVITSMVEEDDLIEDLFYSILWLYIGLVVGILLLNNWFLRRLWQPFYSVLTKLKNFNIEKEHGIAFENTNIEEFQLLNNQVKKLLQKSIDSYKAQKQFIENASHELQTPLAISMNKLEL
;
A
#
# COMPACT_ATOMS: atom_id res chain seq x y z
N MET A 1 20.95 -16.79 6.82
CA MET A 1 19.59 -16.37 6.41
C MET A 1 19.42 -16.74 4.95
N LYS A 2 18.30 -17.36 4.53
CA LYS A 2 18.10 -17.67 3.10
C LYS A 2 17.86 -16.38 2.35
N LEU A 3 18.43 -16.21 1.15
CA LEU A 3 18.27 -15.04 0.28
C LEU A 3 16.79 -14.68 0.08
N LEU A 4 15.94 -15.71 -0.05
CA LEU A 4 14.49 -15.57 -0.13
C LEU A 4 13.91 -14.75 1.05
N ASN A 5 14.28 -15.08 2.29
CA ASN A 5 13.75 -14.39 3.47
C ASN A 5 14.25 -12.95 3.56
N TYR A 6 15.45 -12.68 3.05
CA TYR A 6 16.01 -11.33 3.00
C TYR A 6 15.24 -10.45 2.03
N THR A 7 15.07 -10.90 0.77
CA THR A 7 14.33 -10.14 -0.26
C THR A 7 12.86 -9.94 0.12
N THR A 8 12.20 -10.99 0.65
CA THR A 8 10.82 -10.91 1.14
C THR A 8 10.65 -9.83 2.20
N LYS A 9 11.57 -9.78 3.20
CA LYS A 9 11.48 -8.82 4.30
C LYS A 9 11.57 -7.37 3.82
N TYR A 10 12.53 -7.06 2.97
CA TYR A 10 12.71 -5.68 2.48
C TYR A 10 11.60 -5.28 1.51
N PHE A 11 11.21 -6.15 0.59
CA PHE A 11 10.13 -5.89 -0.35
C PHE A 11 8.79 -5.69 0.38
N ALA A 12 8.48 -6.54 1.36
CA ALA A 12 7.30 -6.38 2.19
C ALA A 12 7.33 -5.06 2.99
N ALA A 13 8.48 -4.72 3.59
CA ALA A 13 8.61 -3.47 4.36
C ALA A 13 8.38 -2.23 3.48
N ILE A 14 8.94 -2.19 2.28
CA ILE A 14 8.75 -1.07 1.33
C ILE A 14 7.28 -0.97 0.91
N LEU A 15 6.65 -2.10 0.56
CA LEU A 15 5.24 -2.12 0.17
C LEU A 15 4.31 -1.68 1.30
N LEU A 16 4.56 -2.16 2.52
CA LEU A 16 3.77 -1.78 3.70
C LEU A 16 3.91 -0.30 4.00
N PHE A 17 5.11 0.25 3.89
CA PHE A 17 5.35 1.68 4.08
C PHE A 17 4.66 2.52 3.01
N ALA A 18 4.75 2.13 1.74
CA ALA A 18 4.05 2.81 0.66
C ALA A 18 2.52 2.76 0.86
N LEU A 19 1.98 1.60 1.24
CA LEU A 19 0.56 1.43 1.52
C LEU A 19 0.09 2.30 2.69
N LEU A 20 0.90 2.42 3.76
CA LEU A 20 0.62 3.31 4.89
C LEU A 20 0.50 4.77 4.44
N ILE A 21 1.44 5.24 3.63
CA ILE A 21 1.40 6.62 3.09
C ILE A 21 0.11 6.83 2.28
N PHE A 22 -0.22 5.91 1.40
CA PHE A 22 -1.45 5.99 0.61
C PHE A 22 -2.71 6.03 1.48
N THR A 23 -2.77 5.19 2.51
CA THR A 23 -3.89 5.13 3.44
C THR A 23 -4.09 6.47 4.16
N VAL A 24 -2.99 7.07 4.63
CA VAL A 24 -3.02 8.39 5.31
C VAL A 24 -3.49 9.48 4.35
N ILE A 25 -2.92 9.54 3.13
CA ILE A 25 -3.33 10.53 2.12
C ILE A 25 -4.82 10.38 1.78
N PHE A 26 -5.27 9.15 1.56
CA PHE A 26 -6.66 8.86 1.21
C PHE A 26 -7.63 9.28 2.32
N TYR A 27 -7.27 9.01 3.58
CA TYR A 27 -8.08 9.43 4.73
C TYR A 27 -8.25 10.95 4.77
N PHE A 28 -7.17 11.72 4.63
CA PHE A 28 -7.26 13.19 4.62
C PHE A 28 -8.04 13.74 3.42
N GLN A 29 -7.89 13.14 2.23
CA GLN A 29 -8.67 13.54 1.07
C GLN A 29 -10.17 13.30 1.25
N MET A 30 -10.54 12.17 1.88
CA MET A 30 -11.95 11.89 2.16
C MET A 30 -12.54 12.83 3.21
N LEU A 31 -11.75 13.17 4.25
CA LEU A 31 -12.18 14.18 5.22
C LEU A 31 -12.44 15.53 4.55
N ASP A 32 -11.52 15.99 3.71
CA ASP A 32 -11.62 17.25 2.98
C ASP A 32 -12.90 17.27 2.12
N GLU A 33 -13.17 16.19 1.38
CA GLU A 33 -14.38 16.04 0.55
C GLU A 33 -15.68 16.08 1.37
N ILE A 34 -15.69 15.46 2.58
CA ILE A 34 -16.86 15.51 3.48
C ILE A 34 -17.12 16.94 3.93
N TYR A 35 -16.09 17.66 4.38
CA TYR A 35 -16.22 19.04 4.80
C TYR A 35 -16.60 19.98 3.67
N ASP A 36 -16.04 19.82 2.48
CA ASP A 36 -16.43 20.58 1.28
C ASP A 36 -17.91 20.35 0.92
N SER A 37 -18.38 19.11 1.01
CA SER A 37 -19.79 18.77 0.77
C SER A 37 -20.73 19.44 1.77
N LEU A 38 -20.35 19.50 3.05
CA LEU A 38 -21.12 20.20 4.09
C LEU A 38 -21.17 21.72 3.84
N ASP A 39 -20.03 22.31 3.50
CA ASP A 39 -19.90 23.75 3.23
C ASP A 39 -20.70 24.15 1.99
N ASP A 40 -20.67 23.35 0.92
CA ASP A 40 -21.51 23.51 -0.29
C ASP A 40 -23.02 23.42 0.05
N GLY A 41 -23.39 22.47 0.90
CA GLY A 41 -24.75 22.33 1.42
C GLY A 41 -25.22 23.59 2.15
N LEU A 42 -24.38 24.13 3.04
CA LEU A 42 -24.66 25.36 3.79
C LEU A 42 -24.71 26.58 2.86
N GLU A 43 -23.88 26.65 1.83
CA GLU A 43 -23.91 27.71 0.85
C GLU A 43 -25.23 27.70 0.05
N ASN A 44 -25.69 26.55 -0.38
CA ASN A 44 -26.99 26.41 -1.02
C ASN A 44 -28.14 26.84 -0.12
N GLN A 45 -28.11 26.44 1.17
CA GLN A 45 -29.10 26.87 2.15
C GLN A 45 -29.06 28.39 2.38
N LYS A 46 -27.88 29.03 2.48
CA LYS A 46 -27.70 30.47 2.55
C LYS A 46 -28.44 31.17 1.39
N ILE A 47 -28.20 30.70 0.16
CA ILE A 47 -28.83 31.28 -1.05
C ILE A 47 -30.36 31.14 -0.99
N LEU A 48 -30.86 29.99 -0.56
CA LEU A 48 -32.30 29.76 -0.42
C LEU A 48 -32.94 30.67 0.63
N VAL A 49 -32.30 30.85 1.79
CA VAL A 49 -32.79 31.72 2.87
C VAL A 49 -32.79 33.19 2.40
N ILE A 50 -31.72 33.68 1.78
CA ILE A 50 -31.64 35.05 1.26
C ILE A 50 -32.73 35.28 0.18
N ASN A 51 -32.94 34.34 -0.73
CA ASN A 51 -34.00 34.45 -1.74
C ASN A 51 -35.40 34.39 -1.14
N LYS A 52 -35.61 33.63 -0.08
CA LYS A 52 -36.87 33.58 0.68
C LYS A 52 -37.09 34.91 1.39
N ALA A 53 -36.06 35.50 2.01
CA ALA A 53 -36.16 36.81 2.69
C ALA A 53 -36.62 37.91 1.71
N LYS A 54 -36.12 37.89 0.46
CA LYS A 54 -36.56 38.85 -0.57
C LYS A 54 -38.06 38.72 -0.95
N LYS A 55 -38.64 37.54 -0.81
CA LYS A 55 -40.05 37.27 -1.16
C LYS A 55 -40.96 37.46 0.07
N ASP A 56 -40.49 37.13 1.24
CA ASP A 56 -41.24 37.17 2.48
C ASP A 56 -40.41 37.81 3.59
N PRO A 57 -40.57 39.12 3.83
CA PRO A 57 -39.84 39.83 4.89
C PRO A 57 -40.12 39.35 6.31
N SER A 58 -41.17 38.57 6.53
CA SER A 58 -41.49 38.06 7.87
C SER A 58 -40.39 37.18 8.45
N ILE A 59 -39.61 36.50 7.58
CA ILE A 59 -38.52 35.63 8.02
C ILE A 59 -37.32 36.42 8.59
N LEU A 60 -37.22 37.73 8.34
CA LEU A 60 -36.16 38.59 8.91
C LEU A 60 -36.27 38.73 10.45
N GLN A 61 -37.43 38.35 11.03
CA GLN A 61 -37.64 38.33 12.46
C GLN A 61 -37.24 37.03 13.14
N LYS A 62 -36.76 36.04 12.40
CA LYS A 62 -36.38 34.73 12.92
C LYS A 62 -35.05 34.76 13.63
N THR A 63 -35.07 35.01 14.94
CA THR A 63 -33.87 35.23 15.77
C THR A 63 -33.41 33.98 16.53
N SER A 64 -34.18 32.88 16.51
CA SER A 64 -33.83 31.62 17.17
C SER A 64 -33.81 30.44 16.20
N PHE A 65 -33.05 29.40 16.55
CA PHE A 65 -33.01 28.14 15.77
C PHE A 65 -34.17 27.19 16.11
N GLU A 66 -35.02 27.53 17.07
CA GLU A 66 -36.15 26.66 17.52
C GLU A 66 -37.07 26.25 16.37
N ASP A 67 -37.26 27.11 15.37
CA ASP A 67 -38.11 26.87 14.21
C ASP A 67 -37.36 26.44 12.94
N GLY A 68 -36.08 26.03 13.02
CA GLY A 68 -35.35 25.55 11.85
C GLY A 68 -33.83 25.83 11.90
N TYR A 69 -33.18 25.63 10.79
CA TYR A 69 -31.73 25.57 10.62
C TYR A 69 -31.06 26.91 10.31
N TYR A 70 -31.77 28.05 10.48
CA TYR A 70 -31.16 29.36 10.30
C TYR A 70 -31.69 30.39 11.26
N THR A 71 -30.90 31.46 11.53
CA THR A 71 -31.30 32.67 12.27
C THR A 71 -30.86 33.89 11.51
N ILE A 72 -31.65 34.97 11.62
CA ILE A 72 -31.39 36.26 11.04
C ILE A 72 -31.41 37.34 12.12
N HIS A 73 -30.35 38.12 12.26
CA HIS A 73 -30.28 39.20 13.21
C HIS A 73 -29.93 40.52 12.48
N PRO A 74 -30.65 41.60 12.75
CA PRO A 74 -30.26 42.92 12.25
C PRO A 74 -28.86 43.28 12.80
N THR A 75 -28.05 43.90 11.96
CA THR A 75 -26.66 44.25 12.30
C THR A 75 -26.25 45.60 11.68
N SER A 76 -25.16 46.19 12.13
CA SER A 76 -24.70 47.46 11.63
C SER A 76 -23.61 47.28 10.54
N TYR A 77 -23.50 48.25 9.64
CA TYR A 77 -22.48 48.25 8.57
C TYR A 77 -21.04 48.08 9.12
N SER A 78 -20.73 48.63 10.31
CA SER A 78 -19.42 48.53 10.93
C SER A 78 -19.04 47.08 11.29
N GLN A 79 -20.03 46.25 11.60
CA GLN A 79 -19.85 44.81 11.96
C GLN A 79 -19.75 43.91 10.72
N ILE A 80 -20.26 44.39 9.56
CA ILE A 80 -20.27 43.61 8.33
C ILE A 80 -18.94 43.72 7.56
N LYS A 81 -18.21 44.81 7.69
CA LYS A 81 -16.97 45.05 6.93
C LYS A 81 -15.93 43.94 7.10
N GLU A 82 -16.08 43.09 8.12
CA GLU A 82 -15.22 41.94 8.44
C GLU A 82 -15.88 40.57 8.19
N VAL A 83 -17.19 40.54 7.90
CA VAL A 83 -17.91 39.25 7.77
C VAL A 83 -17.76 38.76 6.31
N LYS A 84 -16.72 38.00 6.07
CA LYS A 84 -16.69 37.00 4.99
C LYS A 84 -17.44 35.77 5.44
N ASP A 85 -17.93 34.94 4.50
CA ASP A 85 -18.47 33.63 4.81
C ASP A 85 -17.48 32.87 5.70
N SER A 86 -17.92 32.49 6.87
CA SER A 86 -17.11 31.81 7.88
C SER A 86 -17.77 30.50 8.26
N TYR A 87 -17.06 29.41 8.05
CA TYR A 87 -17.49 28.08 8.40
C TYR A 87 -16.77 27.63 9.67
N ARG A 88 -17.51 27.05 10.60
CA ARG A 88 -16.94 26.49 11.83
C ARG A 88 -17.80 25.40 12.42
N ASP A 89 -17.17 24.47 13.11
CA ASP A 89 -17.83 23.46 13.88
C ASP A 89 -18.19 24.01 15.27
N THR A 90 -19.35 23.65 15.76
CA THR A 90 -19.82 24.04 17.09
C THR A 90 -20.79 22.98 17.62
N LEU A 91 -21.04 23.03 18.93
CA LEU A 91 -22.08 22.20 19.56
C LEU A 91 -23.35 23.02 19.70
N MET A 92 -24.49 22.40 19.38
CA MET A 92 -25.80 23.00 19.56
C MET A 92 -26.73 22.01 20.27
N TYR A 93 -27.52 22.52 21.24
CA TYR A 93 -28.53 21.71 21.92
C TYR A 93 -29.69 21.41 20.97
N MET A 94 -29.90 20.13 20.67
CA MET A 94 -31.00 19.65 19.84
C MET A 94 -32.17 19.18 20.70
N LEU A 95 -33.32 19.78 20.46
CA LEU A 95 -34.53 19.49 21.26
C LEU A 95 -35.04 18.07 21.08
N ASN A 96 -34.84 17.49 19.89
CA ASN A 96 -35.28 16.13 19.58
C ASN A 96 -34.49 15.09 20.38
N GLU A 97 -33.18 15.25 20.47
CA GLU A 97 -32.24 14.31 21.09
C GLU A 97 -32.03 14.64 22.58
N LYS A 98 -32.41 15.86 23.01
CA LYS A 98 -32.20 16.40 24.38
C LYS A 98 -30.71 16.40 24.77
N ASP A 99 -29.82 16.56 23.81
CA ASP A 99 -28.37 16.58 23.97
C ASP A 99 -27.71 17.65 23.09
N TYR A 100 -26.42 17.88 23.33
CA TYR A 100 -25.59 18.75 22.50
C TYR A 100 -24.98 17.95 21.36
N GLU A 101 -25.35 18.30 20.12
CA GLU A 101 -24.84 17.67 18.94
C GLU A 101 -23.88 18.56 18.16
N PRO A 102 -22.90 17.97 17.46
CA PRO A 102 -22.03 18.70 16.58
C PRO A 102 -22.80 19.22 15.37
N VAL A 103 -22.59 20.50 15.07
CA VAL A 103 -23.18 21.16 13.90
C VAL A 103 -22.11 21.97 13.16
N ARG A 104 -22.20 21.97 11.85
CA ARG A 104 -21.47 22.88 10.99
C ARG A 104 -22.24 24.18 10.86
N LEU A 105 -21.61 25.31 11.16
CA LEU A 105 -22.19 26.63 11.15
C LEU A 105 -21.56 27.48 10.06
N LEU A 106 -22.39 28.02 9.17
CA LEU A 106 -22.05 29.10 8.26
C LEU A 106 -22.54 30.42 8.87
N GLU A 107 -21.65 31.38 9.04
CA GLU A 107 -21.94 32.74 9.45
C GLU A 107 -21.63 33.69 8.29
N THR A 108 -22.64 34.45 7.87
CA THR A 108 -22.53 35.39 6.73
C THR A 108 -23.39 36.64 7.00
N ALA A 109 -23.28 37.62 6.13
CA ALA A 109 -24.12 38.80 6.18
C ALA A 109 -24.66 39.17 4.79
N PHE A 110 -25.84 39.73 4.75
CA PHE A 110 -26.47 40.21 3.52
C PHE A 110 -27.18 41.53 3.74
N ARG A 111 -27.50 42.22 2.63
CA ARG A 111 -28.25 43.48 2.64
C ARG A 111 -29.59 43.30 1.99
N GLN A 112 -30.64 43.82 2.64
CA GLN A 112 -32.01 43.84 2.11
C GLN A 112 -32.69 45.15 2.52
N ASP A 113 -33.39 45.76 1.57
CA ASP A 113 -34.15 47.01 1.78
C ASP A 113 -33.39 48.16 2.48
N GLY A 114 -32.07 48.21 2.26
CA GLY A 114 -31.18 49.23 2.85
C GLY A 114 -30.59 48.85 4.19
N GLU A 115 -31.13 47.86 4.86
CA GLU A 115 -30.70 47.36 6.17
C GLU A 115 -29.74 46.16 6.01
N TYR A 116 -28.95 45.89 7.02
CA TYR A 116 -27.98 44.83 7.05
C TYR A 116 -28.39 43.75 8.05
N TYR A 117 -28.19 42.49 7.63
CA TYR A 117 -28.57 41.32 8.42
C TYR A 117 -27.41 40.34 8.50
N LYS A 118 -27.21 39.80 9.70
CA LYS A 118 -26.30 38.67 9.93
C LYS A 118 -27.13 37.37 9.86
N LEU A 119 -26.75 36.50 8.96
CA LEU A 119 -27.37 35.18 8.75
C LEU A 119 -26.45 34.12 9.35
N LYS A 120 -27.02 33.25 10.16
CA LYS A 120 -26.40 32.01 10.59
C LYS A 120 -27.22 30.85 10.04
N VAL A 121 -26.54 29.89 9.42
CA VAL A 121 -27.14 28.66 8.92
C VAL A 121 -26.37 27.49 9.55
N ILE A 122 -27.09 26.47 9.97
CA ILE A 122 -26.51 25.26 10.57
C ILE A 122 -26.94 24.01 9.79
N THR A 123 -26.09 23.02 9.80
CA THR A 123 -26.45 21.64 9.44
C THR A 123 -25.94 20.69 10.52
N SER A 124 -26.66 19.63 10.80
CA SER A 124 -26.19 18.58 11.73
C SER A 124 -24.96 17.91 11.14
N MET A 125 -24.05 17.50 12.00
CA MET A 125 -22.87 16.70 11.65
C MET A 125 -22.95 15.28 12.23
N VAL A 126 -24.05 14.90 12.83
CA VAL A 126 -24.18 13.59 13.49
C VAL A 126 -24.03 12.45 12.49
N GLU A 127 -24.71 12.55 11.34
CA GLU A 127 -24.57 11.54 10.28
C GLU A 127 -23.18 11.56 9.66
N GLU A 128 -22.56 12.73 9.54
CA GLU A 128 -21.22 12.91 9.02
C GLU A 128 -20.14 12.42 9.98
N ASP A 129 -20.30 12.62 11.29
CA ASP A 129 -19.40 12.07 12.30
C ASP A 129 -19.43 10.54 12.31
N ASP A 130 -20.61 9.94 12.21
CA ASP A 130 -20.77 8.49 12.05
C ASP A 130 -20.12 8.00 10.76
N LEU A 131 -20.29 8.73 9.65
CA LEU A 131 -19.63 8.43 8.37
C LEU A 131 -18.10 8.52 8.46
N ILE A 132 -17.56 9.51 9.19
CA ILE A 132 -16.11 9.65 9.41
C ILE A 132 -15.58 8.46 10.23
N GLU A 133 -16.30 8.05 11.27
CA GLU A 133 -15.94 6.89 12.09
C GLU A 133 -16.01 5.59 11.27
N ASP A 134 -17.07 5.36 10.52
CA ASP A 134 -17.23 4.21 9.64
C ASP A 134 -16.16 4.19 8.54
N LEU A 135 -15.82 5.34 7.98
CA LEU A 135 -14.76 5.49 7.01
C LEU A 135 -13.39 5.11 7.62
N PHE A 136 -13.11 5.57 8.84
CA PHE A 136 -11.88 5.22 9.53
C PHE A 136 -11.75 3.70 9.72
N TYR A 137 -12.80 3.04 10.23
CA TYR A 137 -12.80 1.58 10.40
C TYR A 137 -12.73 0.84 9.06
N SER A 138 -13.43 1.32 8.04
CA SER A 138 -13.40 0.73 6.70
C SER A 138 -12.00 0.78 6.08
N ILE A 139 -11.33 1.92 6.18
CA ILE A 139 -9.95 2.09 5.73
C ILE A 139 -8.99 1.21 6.53
N LEU A 140 -9.17 1.12 7.85
CA LEU A 140 -8.36 0.29 8.72
C LEU A 140 -8.46 -1.20 8.35
N TRP A 141 -9.68 -1.70 8.14
CA TRP A 141 -9.91 -3.08 7.71
C TRP A 141 -9.39 -3.36 6.30
N LEU A 142 -9.56 -2.40 5.39
CA LEU A 142 -8.97 -2.49 4.05
C LEU A 142 -7.46 -2.58 4.13
N TYR A 143 -6.81 -1.72 4.93
CA TYR A 143 -5.36 -1.74 5.14
C TYR A 143 -4.89 -3.09 5.68
N ILE A 144 -5.52 -3.60 6.74
CA ILE A 144 -5.19 -4.91 7.32
C ILE A 144 -5.35 -6.02 6.28
N GLY A 145 -6.44 -6.02 5.53
CA GLY A 145 -6.71 -7.01 4.47
C GLY A 145 -5.65 -6.98 3.37
N LEU A 146 -5.27 -5.79 2.91
CA LEU A 146 -4.21 -5.61 1.92
C LEU A 146 -2.85 -6.06 2.44
N VAL A 147 -2.50 -5.72 3.69
CA VAL A 147 -1.26 -6.17 4.33
C VAL A 147 -1.18 -7.69 4.37
N VAL A 148 -2.21 -8.34 4.88
CA VAL A 148 -2.28 -9.81 4.95
C VAL A 148 -2.22 -10.42 3.54
N GLY A 149 -2.99 -9.90 2.60
CA GLY A 149 -3.00 -10.35 1.21
C GLY A 149 -1.62 -10.24 0.55
N ILE A 150 -0.95 -9.09 0.69
CA ILE A 150 0.39 -8.86 0.15
C ILE A 150 1.41 -9.82 0.78
N LEU A 151 1.37 -10.03 2.09
CA LEU A 151 2.31 -10.94 2.77
C LEU A 151 2.12 -12.40 2.30
N LEU A 152 0.88 -12.85 2.16
CA LEU A 152 0.58 -14.20 1.67
C LEU A 152 1.02 -14.38 0.21
N LEU A 153 0.64 -13.46 -0.67
CA LEU A 153 1.00 -13.50 -2.09
C LEU A 153 2.50 -13.40 -2.30
N ASN A 154 3.17 -12.48 -1.58
CA ASN A 154 4.61 -12.29 -1.66
C ASN A 154 5.36 -13.57 -1.24
N ASN A 155 4.98 -14.19 -0.11
CA ASN A 155 5.59 -15.44 0.34
C ASN A 155 5.38 -16.59 -0.65
N TRP A 156 4.17 -16.72 -1.21
CA TRP A 156 3.84 -17.75 -2.20
C TRP A 156 4.60 -17.52 -3.52
N PHE A 157 4.56 -16.29 -4.04
CA PHE A 157 5.16 -15.90 -5.31
C PHE A 157 6.69 -16.04 -5.28
N LEU A 158 7.34 -15.51 -4.23
CA LEU A 158 8.78 -15.57 -4.09
C LEU A 158 9.29 -17.00 -3.90
N ARG A 159 8.57 -17.85 -3.16
CA ARG A 159 8.94 -19.27 -3.07
C ARG A 159 8.95 -19.94 -4.43
N ARG A 160 7.93 -19.69 -5.25
CA ARG A 160 7.81 -20.25 -6.59
C ARG A 160 8.88 -19.69 -7.54
N LEU A 161 9.17 -18.39 -7.44
CA LEU A 161 10.18 -17.71 -8.25
C LEU A 161 11.59 -18.26 -7.99
N TRP A 162 11.94 -18.50 -6.73
CA TRP A 162 13.28 -18.95 -6.33
C TRP A 162 13.47 -20.49 -6.38
N GLN A 163 12.42 -21.24 -6.58
CA GLN A 163 12.48 -22.71 -6.65
C GLN A 163 13.52 -23.22 -7.67
N PRO A 164 13.58 -22.72 -8.92
CA PRO A 164 14.57 -23.18 -9.90
C PRO A 164 16.01 -22.96 -9.42
N PHE A 165 16.29 -21.82 -8.77
CA PHE A 165 17.61 -21.52 -8.24
C PHE A 165 18.04 -22.49 -7.14
N TYR A 166 17.14 -22.79 -6.20
CA TYR A 166 17.44 -23.77 -5.15
C TYR A 166 17.59 -25.19 -5.69
N SER A 167 16.88 -25.53 -6.77
CA SER A 167 17.06 -26.81 -7.48
C SER A 167 18.48 -26.94 -8.03
N VAL A 168 19.00 -25.88 -8.68
CA VAL A 168 20.39 -25.85 -9.18
C VAL A 168 21.38 -26.03 -8.04
N LEU A 169 21.24 -25.26 -6.95
CA LEU A 169 22.13 -25.35 -5.79
C LEU A 169 22.14 -26.76 -5.18
N THR A 170 20.97 -27.40 -5.06
CA THR A 170 20.84 -28.73 -4.50
C THR A 170 21.53 -29.79 -5.40
N LYS A 171 21.37 -29.65 -6.73
CA LYS A 171 22.03 -30.52 -7.70
C LYS A 171 23.55 -30.36 -7.68
N LEU A 172 24.03 -29.12 -7.59
CA LEU A 172 25.45 -28.85 -7.44
C LEU A 172 26.04 -29.41 -6.14
N LYS A 173 25.33 -29.24 -5.01
CA LYS A 173 25.77 -29.77 -3.72
C LYS A 173 25.90 -31.29 -3.71
N ASN A 174 25.01 -31.99 -4.43
CA ASN A 174 24.97 -33.45 -4.50
C ASN A 174 25.75 -34.02 -5.69
N PHE A 175 26.41 -33.13 -6.46
CA PHE A 175 27.20 -33.55 -7.60
C PHE A 175 28.43 -34.36 -7.15
N ASN A 176 28.58 -35.54 -7.73
CA ASN A 176 29.79 -36.36 -7.56
C ASN A 176 30.33 -36.71 -8.94
N ILE A 177 31.58 -36.29 -9.22
CA ILE A 177 32.24 -36.46 -10.49
C ILE A 177 32.47 -37.93 -10.82
N GLU A 178 32.58 -38.82 -9.83
CA GLU A 178 32.80 -40.25 -10.04
C GLU A 178 31.54 -40.99 -10.49
N LYS A 179 30.39 -40.43 -10.15
CA LYS A 179 29.09 -41.04 -10.50
C LYS A 179 28.54 -40.48 -11.81
N GLU A 180 29.12 -40.77 -12.89
CA GLU A 180 28.87 -40.35 -14.30
C GLU A 180 27.41 -40.00 -14.72
N HIS A 181 26.55 -39.62 -13.85
CA HIS A 181 25.16 -39.31 -14.20
C HIS A 181 25.09 -37.84 -14.64
N GLY A 182 24.75 -37.62 -15.89
CA GLY A 182 24.46 -36.27 -16.40
C GLY A 182 23.41 -35.56 -15.54
N ILE A 183 23.70 -34.32 -15.13
CA ILE A 183 22.75 -33.53 -14.36
C ILE A 183 21.69 -32.97 -15.31
N ALA A 184 20.46 -33.44 -15.17
CA ALA A 184 19.30 -32.84 -15.82
C ALA A 184 18.83 -31.64 -14.99
N PHE A 185 18.87 -30.45 -15.59
CA PHE A 185 18.26 -29.24 -15.01
C PHE A 185 16.82 -29.11 -15.48
N GLU A 186 15.94 -28.66 -14.58
CA GLU A 186 14.56 -28.41 -14.91
C GLU A 186 14.44 -27.19 -15.84
N ASN A 187 13.54 -27.26 -16.81
CA ASN A 187 13.23 -26.10 -17.64
C ASN A 187 12.53 -25.05 -16.80
N THR A 188 12.94 -23.81 -16.95
CA THR A 188 12.33 -22.64 -16.32
C THR A 188 11.99 -21.63 -17.40
N ASN A 189 10.93 -20.85 -17.21
CA ASN A 189 10.53 -19.78 -18.12
C ASN A 189 11.29 -18.47 -17.87
N ILE A 190 12.19 -18.45 -16.88
CA ILE A 190 12.98 -17.27 -16.50
C ILE A 190 14.32 -17.36 -17.23
N GLU A 191 14.61 -16.37 -18.06
CA GLU A 191 15.77 -16.35 -18.94
C GLU A 191 17.08 -16.44 -18.17
N GLU A 192 17.21 -15.71 -17.05
CA GLU A 192 18.41 -15.71 -16.21
C GLU A 192 18.69 -17.09 -15.60
N PHE A 193 17.64 -17.81 -15.23
CA PHE A 193 17.80 -19.18 -14.73
C PHE A 193 18.08 -20.20 -15.84
N GLN A 194 17.56 -19.97 -17.05
CA GLN A 194 17.95 -20.78 -18.22
C GLN A 194 19.42 -20.59 -18.53
N LEU A 195 19.88 -19.33 -18.55
CA LEU A 195 21.29 -18.99 -18.78
C LEU A 195 22.19 -19.63 -17.72
N LEU A 196 21.82 -19.50 -16.43
CA LEU A 196 22.51 -20.12 -15.31
C LEU A 196 22.61 -21.64 -15.48
N ASN A 197 21.49 -22.31 -15.77
CA ASN A 197 21.45 -23.75 -15.99
C ASN A 197 22.39 -24.20 -17.12
N ASN A 198 22.41 -23.45 -18.23
CA ASN A 198 23.25 -23.75 -19.38
C ASN A 198 24.75 -23.58 -19.06
N GLN A 199 25.11 -22.51 -18.34
CA GLN A 199 26.51 -22.28 -17.96
C GLN A 199 27.00 -23.32 -16.95
N VAL A 200 26.18 -23.62 -15.93
CA VAL A 200 26.49 -24.65 -14.93
C VAL A 200 26.65 -26.01 -15.61
N LYS A 201 25.76 -26.38 -16.55
CA LYS A 201 25.86 -27.63 -17.32
C LYS A 201 27.17 -27.72 -18.09
N LYS A 202 27.57 -26.63 -18.78
CA LYS A 202 28.85 -26.58 -19.52
C LYS A 202 30.06 -26.75 -18.59
N LEU A 203 30.07 -26.07 -17.44
CA LEU A 203 31.15 -26.18 -16.47
C LEU A 203 31.26 -27.60 -15.89
N LEU A 204 30.15 -28.22 -15.55
CA LEU A 204 30.11 -29.59 -15.03
C LEU A 204 30.60 -30.58 -16.09
N GLN A 205 30.14 -30.44 -17.36
CA GLN A 205 30.59 -31.30 -18.43
C GLN A 205 32.12 -31.18 -18.65
N LYS A 206 32.65 -29.96 -18.69
CA LYS A 206 34.08 -29.72 -18.80
C LYS A 206 34.87 -30.36 -17.64
N SER A 207 34.33 -30.28 -16.43
CA SER A 207 34.95 -30.91 -15.25
C SER A 207 34.96 -32.43 -15.36
N ILE A 208 33.85 -33.04 -15.81
CA ILE A 208 33.76 -34.50 -16.03
C ILE A 208 34.76 -34.93 -17.11
N ASP A 209 34.83 -34.21 -18.23
CA ASP A 209 35.72 -34.56 -19.35
C ASP A 209 37.19 -34.46 -18.91
N SER A 210 37.55 -33.40 -18.14
CA SER A 210 38.89 -33.27 -17.59
C SER A 210 39.22 -34.39 -16.58
N TYR A 211 38.30 -34.77 -15.74
CA TYR A 211 38.48 -35.88 -14.79
C TYR A 211 38.69 -37.21 -15.52
N LYS A 212 37.89 -37.50 -16.55
CA LYS A 212 38.04 -38.71 -17.39
C LYS A 212 39.41 -38.76 -18.09
N ALA A 213 39.81 -37.63 -18.67
CA ALA A 213 41.12 -37.53 -19.31
C ALA A 213 42.28 -37.75 -18.34
N GLN A 214 42.17 -37.16 -17.12
CA GLN A 214 43.17 -37.37 -16.07
C GLN A 214 43.21 -38.82 -15.59
N LYS A 215 42.04 -39.45 -15.37
CA LYS A 215 41.97 -40.84 -14.97
C LYS A 215 42.58 -41.78 -16.02
N GLN A 216 42.24 -41.57 -17.30
CA GLN A 216 42.78 -42.35 -18.40
C GLN A 216 44.28 -42.16 -18.52
N PHE A 217 44.80 -40.90 -18.32
CA PHE A 217 46.24 -40.66 -18.31
C PHE A 217 46.95 -41.44 -17.20
N ILE A 218 46.38 -41.46 -15.96
CA ILE A 218 46.97 -42.18 -14.82
C ILE A 218 46.94 -43.69 -15.07
N GLU A 219 45.84 -44.22 -15.60
CA GLU A 219 45.70 -45.65 -15.97
C GLU A 219 46.76 -46.06 -17.01
N ASN A 220 46.92 -45.28 -18.12
CA ASN A 220 47.88 -45.54 -19.14
C ASN A 220 49.33 -45.46 -18.60
N ALA A 221 49.62 -44.38 -17.83
CA ALA A 221 50.93 -44.22 -17.22
C ALA A 221 51.30 -45.37 -16.26
N SER A 222 50.29 -45.86 -15.50
CA SER A 222 50.50 -46.99 -14.60
C SER A 222 50.83 -48.26 -15.39
N HIS A 223 50.14 -48.54 -16.47
CA HIS A 223 50.46 -49.69 -17.34
C HIS A 223 51.83 -49.55 -17.99
N GLU A 224 52.20 -48.39 -18.52
CA GLU A 224 53.49 -48.13 -19.13
C GLU A 224 54.68 -48.22 -18.14
N LEU A 225 54.45 -47.90 -16.85
CA LEU A 225 55.43 -48.00 -15.77
C LEU A 225 55.56 -49.41 -15.20
N GLN A 226 54.49 -50.20 -15.20
CA GLN A 226 54.48 -51.58 -14.68
C GLN A 226 55.45 -52.49 -15.49
N THR A 227 55.47 -52.32 -16.82
CA THR A 227 56.31 -53.12 -17.71
C THR A 227 57.80 -52.97 -17.46
N PRO A 228 58.42 -51.78 -17.43
CA PRO A 228 59.85 -51.62 -17.15
C PRO A 228 60.21 -51.94 -15.70
N LEU A 229 59.27 -51.73 -14.75
CA LEU A 229 59.46 -52.10 -13.38
C LEU A 229 59.56 -53.64 -13.19
N ALA A 230 58.68 -54.38 -13.85
CA ALA A 230 58.72 -55.85 -13.83
C ALA A 230 60.00 -56.40 -14.46
N ILE A 231 60.44 -55.78 -15.59
CA ILE A 231 61.73 -56.16 -16.23
C ILE A 231 62.91 -55.84 -15.32
N SER A 232 62.89 -54.71 -14.62
CA SER A 232 63.97 -54.35 -13.70
C SER A 232 64.04 -55.24 -12.46
N MET A 233 62.88 -55.63 -11.93
CA MET A 233 62.78 -56.56 -10.79
C MET A 233 63.30 -57.96 -11.21
N ASN A 234 62.90 -58.47 -12.36
CA ASN A 234 63.38 -59.74 -12.86
C ASN A 234 64.90 -59.77 -13.11
N LYS A 235 65.53 -58.64 -13.42
CA LYS A 235 67.00 -58.52 -13.58
C LYS A 235 67.74 -58.40 -12.26
N LEU A 236 67.08 -58.06 -11.17
CA LEU A 236 67.66 -57.97 -9.81
C LEU A 236 67.58 -59.30 -9.06
N GLU A 237 66.73 -60.21 -9.49
CA GLU A 237 66.59 -61.56 -8.95
C GLU A 237 67.49 -62.61 -9.62
N LEU A 238 68.21 -62.24 -10.65
CA LEU A 238 69.23 -63.04 -11.34
C LEU A 238 70.67 -62.67 -10.88
#